data_857eb5c2b2c5425aeaa29400e6383997
#
_entry.id   857eb5c2b2c5425aeaa29400e6383997
#
_cell.length_a   1.000
_cell.length_b   1.000
_cell.length_c   1.000
_cell.angle_alpha   90.00
_cell.angle_beta   90.00
_cell.angle_gamma   90.00
#
_symmetry.space_group_name_H-M   'P 1'
#
loop_
_entity.id
_entity.type
_entity.pdbx_description
1 polymer ?
#
loop_
_entity_poly.entity_id
_entity_poly.type
_entity_poly.pdbx_seq_one_letter_code
_entity_poly.pdbx_strand_id
1 'polypeptide(L)'
;MNTIVAYPDNLSFSNGKYHHSSDNYKQTNTFSNLNEFDSLSQKDTLIYLVPSSIISSYVFENNQNLSKQNNLANFISDIDSFIVDDISKNEFFIFNENSFVINKALYEELNTMLNTLNCKILVLPDYFLNRQFGKDTITEFNNKFLFSFKNGTGSSIEHDSLNQYIETVKINYPDFDPIIYCDSDVKDLKTFKIRKKFNISDFVKDKNDKEPNLFKFEVSIKNIFNKLNFTRMELYLCTFLIFCSLSLPYLFVSQNNKQISIYESETFNIFKAIDKNTNRVVTPKIQIDQLINQISLTPLAEIDNPISNFTNLNFLVSLGENYLKSVDIDFNSNEAVLSLEGLPEIQYRLIKNTVGSLNVEIISENVASNENLISGEIKIGFYNE
;
A
#
# COMPACT_ATOMS: atom_id res chain seq x y z
N MET A 1 -12.05 18.07 -18.54
CA MET A 1 -11.19 18.44 -17.40
C MET A 1 -11.22 19.96 -17.33
N ASN A 2 -11.95 20.48 -16.36
CA ASN A 2 -12.06 21.91 -16.14
C ASN A 2 -11.12 22.30 -15.01
N THR A 3 -10.45 23.44 -15.15
CA THR A 3 -9.68 24.01 -14.04
C THR A 3 -10.30 25.32 -13.64
N ILE A 4 -10.58 25.45 -12.35
CA ILE A 4 -11.13 26.67 -11.75
C ILE A 4 -10.08 27.27 -10.85
N VAL A 5 -9.86 28.57 -10.97
CA VAL A 5 -9.03 29.34 -10.05
C VAL A 5 -9.95 30.20 -9.19
N ALA A 6 -10.02 29.90 -7.91
CA ALA A 6 -10.86 30.61 -6.94
C ALA A 6 -10.00 31.35 -5.91
N TYR A 7 -10.49 32.49 -5.45
CA TYR A 7 -9.85 33.30 -4.42
C TYR A 7 -10.90 33.98 -3.56
N PRO A 8 -10.71 34.01 -2.24
CA PRO A 8 -11.66 34.58 -1.31
C PRO A 8 -11.64 36.12 -1.33
N ASP A 9 -12.79 36.72 -1.08
CA ASP A 9 -12.89 38.17 -0.86
C ASP A 9 -12.56 38.56 0.59
N ASN A 10 -12.66 37.63 1.52
CA ASN A 10 -12.42 37.85 2.95
C ASN A 10 -11.76 36.64 3.60
N LEU A 11 -11.43 36.79 4.90
CA LEU A 11 -10.75 35.75 5.70
C LEU A 11 -11.65 34.59 6.10
N SER A 12 -12.98 34.66 5.85
CA SER A 12 -13.90 33.55 6.13
C SER A 12 -13.85 32.45 5.08
N PHE A 13 -13.14 32.66 3.95
CA PHE A 13 -12.97 31.72 2.84
C PHE A 13 -14.27 31.24 2.18
N SER A 14 -15.43 31.63 2.69
CA SER A 14 -16.72 31.10 2.25
C SER A 14 -17.20 31.72 0.95
N ASN A 15 -16.85 32.99 0.69
CA ASN A 15 -17.24 33.73 -0.51
C ASN A 15 -16.05 34.35 -1.21
N GLY A 16 -16.21 34.59 -2.51
CA GLY A 16 -15.12 35.14 -3.30
C GLY A 16 -15.43 35.12 -4.78
N LYS A 17 -14.38 35.15 -5.57
CA LYS A 17 -14.45 35.15 -7.04
C LYS A 17 -13.73 33.95 -7.61
N TYR A 18 -14.14 33.56 -8.82
CA TYR A 18 -13.46 32.48 -9.53
C TYR A 18 -13.44 32.69 -11.04
N HIS A 19 -12.47 32.07 -11.69
CA HIS A 19 -12.31 32.04 -13.14
C HIS A 19 -12.22 30.60 -13.63
N HIS A 20 -12.88 30.29 -14.75
CA HIS A 20 -12.66 29.07 -15.48
C HIS A 20 -11.43 29.20 -16.39
N SER A 21 -10.63 28.14 -16.50
CA SER A 21 -9.45 28.14 -17.40
C SER A 21 -9.80 28.30 -18.88
N SER A 22 -11.07 27.98 -19.24
CA SER A 22 -11.58 28.11 -20.58
C SER A 22 -12.11 29.53 -20.92
N ASP A 23 -12.33 30.33 -19.88
CA ASP A 23 -12.91 31.65 -20.06
C ASP A 23 -11.85 32.67 -20.46
N ASN A 24 -12.20 33.56 -21.34
CA ASN A 24 -11.41 34.76 -21.56
C ASN A 24 -11.32 35.52 -20.22
N TYR A 25 -10.16 36.01 -19.86
CA TYR A 25 -9.80 36.74 -18.63
C TYR A 25 -10.86 37.73 -18.08
N LYS A 26 -11.83 38.13 -18.90
CA LYS A 26 -12.84 39.14 -18.55
C LYS A 26 -14.05 38.60 -17.79
N GLN A 27 -14.26 37.27 -17.72
CA GLN A 27 -15.41 36.72 -17.01
C GLN A 27 -14.99 36.29 -15.63
N THR A 28 -15.24 37.17 -14.66
CA THR A 28 -15.09 36.85 -13.24
C THR A 28 -16.45 36.45 -12.70
N ASN A 29 -16.55 35.25 -12.22
CA ASN A 29 -17.74 34.76 -11.52
C ASN A 29 -17.57 34.94 -10.02
N THR A 30 -18.66 35.00 -9.29
CA THR A 30 -18.63 35.06 -7.81
C THR A 30 -19.20 33.77 -7.23
N PHE A 31 -18.69 33.35 -6.09
CA PHE A 31 -19.29 32.31 -5.29
C PHE A 31 -19.58 32.84 -3.90
N SER A 32 -20.70 32.42 -3.32
CA SER A 32 -21.13 32.78 -1.97
C SER A 32 -20.91 31.64 -0.98
N ASN A 33 -20.64 30.44 -1.48
CA ASN A 33 -20.30 29.29 -0.65
C ASN A 33 -19.42 28.32 -1.48
N LEU A 34 -18.43 27.69 -0.84
CA LEU A 34 -17.58 26.68 -1.46
C LEU A 34 -18.38 25.44 -1.93
N ASN A 35 -19.55 25.18 -1.38
CA ASN A 35 -20.44 24.11 -1.84
C ASN A 35 -20.90 24.28 -3.31
N GLU A 36 -20.78 25.48 -3.88
CA GLU A 36 -21.05 25.70 -5.31
C GLU A 36 -20.10 24.90 -6.19
N PHE A 37 -18.94 24.52 -5.67
CA PHE A 37 -17.96 23.66 -6.34
C PHE A 37 -18.21 22.15 -6.16
N ASP A 38 -19.26 21.73 -5.45
CA ASP A 38 -19.66 20.32 -5.30
C ASP A 38 -20.01 19.66 -6.64
N SER A 39 -20.39 20.47 -7.64
CA SER A 39 -20.65 20.01 -8.99
C SER A 39 -19.39 19.58 -9.75
N LEU A 40 -18.21 19.90 -9.25
CA LEU A 40 -16.94 19.50 -9.86
C LEU A 40 -16.70 18.00 -9.68
N SER A 41 -16.24 17.38 -10.75
CA SER A 41 -15.90 15.95 -10.77
C SER A 41 -14.45 15.72 -10.34
N GLN A 42 -14.10 14.47 -10.05
CA GLN A 42 -12.70 14.07 -9.74
C GLN A 42 -11.70 14.41 -10.86
N LYS A 43 -12.16 14.61 -12.09
CA LYS A 43 -11.32 14.98 -13.22
C LYS A 43 -11.04 16.48 -13.29
N ASP A 44 -11.79 17.28 -12.54
CA ASP A 44 -11.67 18.72 -12.51
C ASP A 44 -10.69 19.14 -11.39
N THR A 45 -10.08 20.30 -11.56
CA THR A 45 -9.09 20.84 -10.61
C THR A 45 -9.58 22.19 -10.09
N LEU A 46 -9.65 22.32 -8.77
CA LEU A 46 -9.84 23.59 -8.08
C LEU A 46 -8.50 24.09 -7.58
N ILE A 47 -8.04 25.21 -8.07
CA ILE A 47 -6.90 25.96 -7.54
C ILE A 47 -7.48 27.04 -6.64
N TYR A 48 -7.22 26.91 -5.34
CA TYR A 48 -7.68 27.88 -4.37
C TYR A 48 -6.52 28.77 -3.92
N LEU A 49 -6.61 30.06 -4.21
CA LEU A 49 -5.57 31.03 -3.87
C LEU A 49 -5.86 31.63 -2.50
N VAL A 50 -4.94 31.42 -1.58
CA VAL A 50 -5.04 31.97 -0.22
C VAL A 50 -4.32 33.31 -0.17
N PRO A 51 -4.94 34.35 0.41
CA PRO A 51 -4.30 35.67 0.53
C PRO A 51 -2.99 35.59 1.30
N SER A 52 -1.94 36.17 0.75
CA SER A 52 -0.64 36.22 1.42
C SER A 52 -0.62 37.14 2.66
N SER A 53 -1.68 37.86 2.93
CA SER A 53 -1.84 38.57 4.21
C SER A 53 -1.99 37.65 5.41
N ILE A 54 -2.31 36.38 5.22
CA ILE A 54 -2.43 35.37 6.28
C ILE A 54 -1.41 34.25 6.19
N ILE A 55 -0.54 34.27 5.17
CA ILE A 55 0.53 33.31 4.95
C ILE A 55 1.86 34.04 4.98
N SER A 56 2.75 33.65 5.88
CA SER A 56 4.14 34.06 5.83
C SER A 56 4.96 33.03 5.06
N SER A 57 5.80 33.51 4.15
CA SER A 57 6.69 32.65 3.34
C SER A 57 8.14 32.87 3.73
N TYR A 58 8.89 31.80 3.82
CA TYR A 58 10.29 31.77 4.21
C TYR A 58 11.10 30.93 3.22
N VAL A 59 12.35 31.32 3.03
CA VAL A 59 13.35 30.49 2.35
C VAL A 59 13.91 29.51 3.39
N PHE A 60 13.78 28.23 3.14
CA PHE A 60 14.35 27.20 3.99
C PHE A 60 14.85 26.04 3.14
N GLU A 61 16.10 25.69 3.30
CA GLU A 61 16.71 24.57 2.59
C GLU A 61 16.53 23.27 3.35
N ASN A 62 15.76 22.35 2.76
CA ASN A 62 15.58 21.01 3.31
C ASN A 62 16.89 20.22 3.27
N ASN A 63 17.33 19.72 4.42
CA ASN A 63 18.40 18.76 4.48
C ASN A 63 17.90 17.35 4.09
N GLN A 64 18.37 16.86 2.93
CA GLN A 64 17.94 15.55 2.40
C GLN A 64 18.34 14.36 3.29
N ASN A 65 19.31 14.55 4.20
CA ASN A 65 19.74 13.51 5.14
C ASN A 65 18.87 13.42 6.40
N LEU A 66 17.96 14.37 6.59
CA LEU A 66 17.06 14.41 7.74
C LEU A 66 15.65 13.94 7.39
N SER A 67 14.96 13.38 8.39
CA SER A 67 13.54 13.07 8.25
C SER A 67 12.72 14.36 8.06
N LYS A 68 11.52 14.23 7.48
CA LYS A 68 10.59 15.37 7.33
C LYS A 68 10.29 16.04 8.68
N GLN A 69 10.19 15.27 9.77
CA GLN A 69 9.92 15.79 11.11
C GLN A 69 11.10 16.61 11.65
N ASN A 70 12.34 16.13 11.43
CA ASN A 70 13.54 16.85 11.86
C ASN A 70 13.74 18.16 11.06
N ASN A 71 13.50 18.12 9.75
CA ASN A 71 13.50 19.35 8.95
C ASN A 71 12.45 20.34 9.44
N LEU A 72 11.26 19.87 9.80
CA LEU A 72 10.20 20.72 10.37
C LEU A 72 10.63 21.35 11.70
N ALA A 73 11.23 20.57 12.59
CA ALA A 73 11.72 21.07 13.86
C ALA A 73 12.82 22.14 13.67
N ASN A 74 13.75 21.91 12.73
CA ASN A 74 14.77 22.88 12.39
C ASN A 74 14.16 24.17 11.83
N PHE A 75 13.23 24.02 10.88
CA PHE A 75 12.53 25.19 10.33
C PHE A 75 11.83 26.01 11.40
N ILE A 76 11.08 25.38 12.30
CA ILE A 76 10.40 26.07 13.41
C ILE A 76 11.42 26.80 14.29
N SER A 77 12.54 26.15 14.62
CA SER A 77 13.61 26.75 15.42
C SER A 77 14.22 27.97 14.75
N ASP A 78 14.42 27.91 13.42
CA ASP A 78 15.05 29.00 12.65
C ASP A 78 14.12 30.24 12.57
N ILE A 79 12.81 30.03 12.53
CA ILE A 79 11.85 31.12 12.36
C ILE A 79 11.18 31.58 13.66
N ASP A 80 11.43 30.92 14.78
CA ASP A 80 10.79 31.21 16.07
C ASP A 80 10.86 32.68 16.45
N SER A 81 12.00 33.34 16.23
CA SER A 81 12.19 34.75 16.50
C SER A 81 11.40 35.70 15.59
N PHE A 82 10.89 35.21 14.46
CA PHE A 82 10.12 35.99 13.48
C PHE A 82 8.61 35.79 13.63
N ILE A 83 8.18 34.80 14.40
CA ILE A 83 6.76 34.52 14.65
C ILE A 83 6.29 35.38 15.83
N VAL A 84 5.23 36.16 15.60
CA VAL A 84 4.66 37.03 16.64
C VAL A 84 3.79 36.26 17.63
N ASP A 85 3.10 35.22 17.13
CA ASP A 85 2.20 34.39 17.94
C ASP A 85 2.89 33.13 18.46
N ASP A 86 2.25 32.46 19.42
CA ASP A 86 2.68 31.15 19.90
C ASP A 86 2.80 30.14 18.74
N ILE A 87 3.87 29.36 18.72
CA ILE A 87 4.12 28.30 17.73
C ILE A 87 2.93 27.35 17.63
N SER A 88 2.28 27.02 18.75
CA SER A 88 1.13 26.11 18.80
C SER A 88 -0.09 26.61 18.02
N LYS A 89 -0.19 27.92 17.78
CA LYS A 89 -1.26 28.56 17.02
C LYS A 89 -1.01 28.61 15.52
N ASN A 90 0.14 28.11 15.06
CA ASN A 90 0.54 28.13 13.67
C ASN A 90 0.61 26.73 13.09
N GLU A 91 0.31 26.64 11.80
CA GLU A 91 0.53 25.45 10.96
C GLU A 91 1.71 25.72 10.04
N PHE A 92 2.61 24.74 9.93
CA PHE A 92 3.87 24.87 9.24
C PHE A 92 3.93 23.91 8.04
N PHE A 93 4.40 24.42 6.92
CA PHE A 93 4.58 23.67 5.69
C PHE A 93 5.99 23.82 5.18
N ILE A 94 6.63 22.69 4.85
CA ILE A 94 7.96 22.67 4.24
C ILE A 94 7.86 22.00 2.89
N PHE A 95 8.32 22.69 1.86
CA PHE A 95 8.51 22.21 0.50
C PHE A 95 9.97 22.39 0.11
N ASN A 96 10.37 21.83 -1.03
CA ASN A 96 11.79 21.80 -1.43
C ASN A 96 12.47 23.17 -1.48
N GLU A 97 11.74 24.21 -1.87
CA GLU A 97 12.30 25.57 -2.08
C GLU A 97 11.64 26.63 -1.20
N ASN A 98 10.49 26.33 -0.61
CA ASN A 98 9.68 27.29 0.11
C ASN A 98 9.05 26.66 1.34
N SER A 99 8.97 27.44 2.39
CA SER A 99 8.27 27.08 3.60
C SER A 99 7.25 28.14 3.97
N PHE A 100 6.15 27.72 4.55
CA PHE A 100 5.01 28.59 4.85
C PHE A 100 4.57 28.41 6.27
N VAL A 101 4.10 29.51 6.84
CA VAL A 101 3.44 29.56 8.14
C VAL A 101 2.08 30.22 7.98
N ILE A 102 1.07 29.60 8.49
CA ILE A 102 -0.31 30.11 8.48
C ILE A 102 -0.94 29.94 9.86
N ASN A 103 -1.82 30.83 10.24
CA ASN A 103 -2.60 30.65 11.48
C ASN A 103 -3.39 29.34 11.42
N LYS A 104 -3.22 28.51 12.44
CA LYS A 104 -3.77 27.14 12.50
C LYS A 104 -5.29 27.12 12.43
N ALA A 105 -5.97 28.01 13.15
CA ALA A 105 -7.44 28.05 13.16
C ALA A 105 -8.00 28.42 11.77
N LEU A 106 -7.41 29.40 11.10
CA LEU A 106 -7.81 29.80 9.75
C LEU A 106 -7.52 28.68 8.74
N TYR A 107 -6.38 28.00 8.90
CA TYR A 107 -6.04 26.88 8.03
C TYR A 107 -6.99 25.69 8.19
N GLU A 108 -7.31 25.31 9.45
CA GLU A 108 -8.23 24.20 9.74
C GLU A 108 -9.63 24.49 9.21
N GLU A 109 -10.12 25.73 9.33
CA GLU A 109 -11.40 26.16 8.74
C GLU A 109 -11.39 25.97 7.23
N LEU A 110 -10.40 26.51 6.51
CA LEU A 110 -10.24 26.38 5.08
C LEU A 110 -10.11 24.90 4.65
N ASN A 111 -9.23 24.17 5.31
CA ASN A 111 -8.96 22.78 4.97
C ASN A 111 -10.20 21.88 5.16
N THR A 112 -10.97 22.13 6.22
CA THR A 112 -12.23 21.41 6.48
C THR A 112 -13.26 21.68 5.39
N MET A 113 -13.44 22.93 4.97
CA MET A 113 -14.36 23.28 3.88
C MET A 113 -13.92 22.62 2.56
N LEU A 114 -12.63 22.65 2.23
CA LEU A 114 -12.12 22.09 0.97
C LEU A 114 -12.19 20.55 0.97
N ASN A 115 -12.06 19.90 2.13
CA ASN A 115 -12.17 18.43 2.23
C ASN A 115 -13.57 17.88 1.90
N THR A 116 -14.61 18.74 1.87
CA THR A 116 -15.95 18.32 1.43
C THR A 116 -16.07 18.13 -0.08
N LEU A 117 -15.15 18.73 -0.86
CA LEU A 117 -15.24 18.77 -2.33
C LEU A 117 -14.67 17.49 -2.96
N ASN A 118 -15.29 17.05 -4.06
CA ASN A 118 -14.92 15.82 -4.77
C ASN A 118 -13.92 15.99 -5.92
N CYS A 119 -13.39 17.19 -6.13
CA CYS A 119 -12.41 17.48 -7.17
C CYS A 119 -10.96 17.37 -6.70
N LYS A 120 -10.01 17.47 -7.63
CA LYS A 120 -8.60 17.66 -7.31
C LYS A 120 -8.39 19.07 -6.76
N ILE A 121 -7.82 19.20 -5.57
CA ILE A 121 -7.63 20.48 -4.88
C ILE A 121 -6.15 20.83 -4.83
N LEU A 122 -5.86 22.07 -5.16
CA LEU A 122 -4.56 22.69 -5.02
C LEU A 122 -4.73 24.02 -4.31
N VAL A 123 -4.13 24.15 -3.13
CA VAL A 123 -4.13 25.37 -2.33
C VAL A 123 -2.77 26.05 -2.43
N LEU A 124 -2.75 27.27 -2.90
CA LEU A 124 -1.54 28.07 -3.12
C LEU A 124 -1.67 29.45 -2.51
N PRO A 125 -0.57 30.07 -2.06
CA PRO A 125 -0.58 31.52 -1.81
C PRO A 125 -0.92 32.30 -3.09
N ASP A 126 -1.64 33.40 -2.96
CA ASP A 126 -2.14 34.23 -4.08
C ASP A 126 -1.02 34.72 -5.01
N TYR A 127 0.16 35.05 -4.49
CA TYR A 127 1.30 35.51 -5.30
C TYR A 127 1.92 34.40 -6.18
N PHE A 128 1.54 33.13 -5.96
CA PHE A 128 1.89 32.03 -6.88
C PHE A 128 1.15 32.12 -8.21
N LEU A 129 0.12 32.98 -8.33
CA LEU A 129 -0.69 33.11 -9.54
C LEU A 129 0.14 33.36 -10.79
N ASN A 130 1.23 34.09 -10.69
CA ASN A 130 2.13 34.34 -11.82
C ASN A 130 3.60 34.17 -11.45
N ARG A 131 3.90 33.24 -10.57
CA ARG A 131 5.28 32.93 -10.19
C ARG A 131 6.06 32.39 -11.37
N GLN A 132 7.23 32.95 -11.61
CA GLN A 132 8.22 32.44 -12.55
C GLN A 132 9.50 32.08 -11.81
N PHE A 133 9.96 30.84 -11.99
CA PHE A 133 11.19 30.40 -11.32
C PHE A 133 12.40 31.26 -11.66
N GLY A 134 13.12 31.72 -10.63
CA GLY A 134 14.32 32.53 -10.77
C GLY A 134 14.09 33.96 -11.28
N LYS A 135 12.82 34.44 -11.28
CA LYS A 135 12.50 35.82 -11.68
C LYS A 135 11.57 36.45 -10.66
N ASP A 136 11.76 37.77 -10.50
CA ASP A 136 10.82 38.57 -9.74
C ASP A 136 9.64 38.96 -10.64
N THR A 137 8.43 38.90 -10.13
CA THR A 137 7.21 39.33 -10.85
C THR A 137 6.31 40.19 -9.97
N ILE A 138 5.63 41.15 -10.58
CA ILE A 138 4.54 41.91 -9.97
C ILE A 138 3.33 41.72 -10.86
N THR A 139 2.24 41.26 -10.28
CA THR A 139 0.98 40.99 -11.01
C THR A 139 -0.15 41.78 -10.39
N GLU A 140 -0.82 42.61 -11.19
CA GLU A 140 -2.08 43.21 -10.78
C GLU A 140 -3.21 42.18 -10.88
N PHE A 141 -3.84 41.89 -9.74
CA PHE A 141 -4.92 40.94 -9.66
C PHE A 141 -5.90 41.30 -8.56
N ASN A 142 -7.18 41.38 -8.88
CA ASN A 142 -8.27 41.65 -7.95
C ASN A 142 -8.04 42.85 -7.01
N ASN A 143 -7.69 44.00 -7.59
CA ASN A 143 -7.37 45.24 -6.90
C ASN A 143 -6.18 45.17 -5.91
N LYS A 144 -5.29 44.19 -6.08
CA LYS A 144 -4.06 44.04 -5.34
C LYS A 144 -2.90 43.84 -6.28
N PHE A 145 -1.69 44.09 -5.79
CA PHE A 145 -0.46 43.73 -6.46
C PHE A 145 0.19 42.53 -5.77
N LEU A 146 0.34 41.47 -6.52
CA LEU A 146 0.98 40.23 -6.09
C LEU A 146 2.46 40.30 -6.43
N PHE A 147 3.31 40.26 -5.43
CA PHE A 147 4.77 40.25 -5.57
C PHE A 147 5.24 38.80 -5.42
N SER A 148 5.93 38.27 -6.41
CA SER A 148 6.60 36.99 -6.31
C SER A 148 8.08 37.19 -6.54
N PHE A 149 8.90 36.83 -5.55
CA PHE A 149 10.34 36.98 -5.60
C PHE A 149 11.02 35.75 -6.19
N LYS A 150 12.20 35.96 -6.79
CA LYS A 150 13.01 34.87 -7.41
C LYS A 150 13.38 33.75 -6.43
N ASN A 151 13.43 34.04 -5.14
CA ASN A 151 13.66 33.06 -4.07
C ASN A 151 12.40 32.26 -3.65
N GLY A 152 11.26 32.51 -4.33
CA GLY A 152 10.01 31.81 -4.09
C GLY A 152 9.13 32.36 -2.98
N THR A 153 9.57 33.37 -2.25
CA THR A 153 8.72 34.11 -1.30
C THR A 153 7.87 35.12 -2.04
N GLY A 154 6.88 35.68 -1.37
CA GLY A 154 6.01 36.69 -1.97
C GLY A 154 5.06 37.34 -0.98
N SER A 155 4.31 38.32 -1.48
CA SER A 155 3.32 39.05 -0.73
C SER A 155 2.24 39.64 -1.63
N SER A 156 1.10 40.01 -1.05
CA SER A 156 0.06 40.78 -1.74
C SER A 156 -0.15 42.12 -1.05
N ILE A 157 -0.19 43.18 -1.85
CA ILE A 157 -0.24 44.56 -1.38
C ILE A 157 -1.41 45.27 -2.03
N GLU A 158 -2.13 46.09 -1.28
CA GLU A 158 -3.19 46.94 -1.80
C GLU A 158 -2.63 48.11 -2.62
N HIS A 159 -3.44 48.66 -3.52
CA HIS A 159 -3.01 49.75 -4.42
C HIS A 159 -2.43 50.96 -3.66
N ASP A 160 -3.03 51.34 -2.54
CA ASP A 160 -2.65 52.52 -1.78
C ASP A 160 -1.24 52.40 -1.13
N SER A 161 -0.83 51.18 -0.87
CA SER A 161 0.47 50.88 -0.23
C SER A 161 1.57 50.51 -1.20
N LEU A 162 1.27 50.46 -2.52
CA LEU A 162 2.17 49.94 -3.55
C LEU A 162 3.50 50.68 -3.57
N ASN A 163 3.49 52.01 -3.60
CA ASN A 163 4.69 52.83 -3.73
C ASN A 163 5.64 52.65 -2.54
N GLN A 164 5.09 52.73 -1.35
CA GLN A 164 5.86 52.51 -0.09
C GLN A 164 6.49 51.09 -0.06
N TYR A 165 5.72 50.09 -0.50
CA TYR A 165 6.23 48.72 -0.54
C TYR A 165 7.36 48.54 -1.56
N ILE A 166 7.22 49.10 -2.75
CA ILE A 166 8.28 49.08 -3.79
C ILE A 166 9.55 49.73 -3.27
N GLU A 167 9.47 50.89 -2.60
CA GLU A 167 10.62 51.54 -1.98
C GLU A 167 11.30 50.64 -0.94
N THR A 168 10.51 50.01 -0.07
CA THR A 168 11.03 49.08 0.94
C THR A 168 11.69 47.84 0.28
N VAL A 169 11.08 47.29 -0.76
CA VAL A 169 11.66 46.16 -1.50
C VAL A 169 12.98 46.56 -2.16
N LYS A 170 13.06 47.71 -2.79
CA LYS A 170 14.31 48.19 -3.43
C LYS A 170 15.43 48.42 -2.43
N ILE A 171 15.12 48.83 -1.21
CA ILE A 171 16.12 48.99 -0.14
C ILE A 171 16.69 47.62 0.26
N ASN A 172 15.82 46.64 0.46
CA ASN A 172 16.20 45.31 0.91
C ASN A 172 16.77 44.43 -0.22
N TYR A 173 16.36 44.68 -1.46
CA TYR A 173 16.74 43.90 -2.67
C TYR A 173 17.15 44.87 -3.76
N PRO A 174 18.40 45.38 -3.75
CA PRO A 174 18.87 46.38 -4.72
C PRO A 174 18.76 45.92 -6.19
N ASP A 175 18.86 44.61 -6.43
CA ASP A 175 18.80 44.01 -7.77
C ASP A 175 17.36 43.66 -8.20
N PHE A 176 16.35 44.22 -7.55
CA PHE A 176 14.95 43.95 -7.84
C PHE A 176 14.57 44.57 -9.20
N ASP A 177 14.42 43.72 -10.23
CA ASP A 177 14.00 44.12 -11.60
C ASP A 177 12.85 43.16 -12.06
N PRO A 178 11.64 43.38 -11.58
CA PRO A 178 10.53 42.47 -11.83
C PRO A 178 9.95 42.59 -13.22
N ILE A 179 9.39 41.49 -13.71
CA ILE A 179 8.46 41.48 -14.83
C ILE A 179 7.07 41.91 -14.33
N ILE A 180 6.50 42.94 -14.94
CA ILE A 180 5.20 43.47 -14.52
C ILE A 180 4.08 42.94 -15.41
N TYR A 181 3.04 42.42 -14.78
CA TYR A 181 1.82 41.98 -15.41
C TYR A 181 0.66 42.87 -14.90
N CYS A 182 0.34 43.89 -15.68
CA CYS A 182 -0.63 44.90 -15.29
C CYS A 182 -1.37 45.40 -16.52
N ASP A 183 -2.69 45.49 -16.43
CA ASP A 183 -3.52 46.08 -17.47
C ASP A 183 -3.75 47.60 -17.27
N SER A 184 -3.56 48.08 -16.05
CA SER A 184 -3.73 49.49 -15.67
C SER A 184 -2.42 50.31 -15.86
N ASP A 185 -2.56 51.61 -16.16
CA ASP A 185 -1.43 52.54 -16.29
C ASP A 185 -1.06 53.12 -14.90
N VAL A 186 -0.51 52.27 -14.04
CA VAL A 186 -0.08 52.67 -12.69
C VAL A 186 1.24 53.44 -12.78
N LYS A 187 1.27 54.67 -12.30
CA LYS A 187 2.43 55.57 -12.36
C LYS A 187 3.68 54.99 -11.67
N ASP A 188 3.50 54.37 -10.54
CA ASP A 188 4.58 53.81 -9.70
C ASP A 188 5.32 52.64 -10.37
N LEU A 189 4.66 51.95 -11.31
CA LEU A 189 5.24 50.86 -12.06
C LEU A 189 5.92 51.30 -13.39
N LYS A 190 5.88 52.59 -13.74
CA LYS A 190 6.49 53.10 -14.97
C LYS A 190 8.00 53.01 -15.03
N THR A 191 8.62 52.88 -13.88
CA THR A 191 10.10 52.78 -13.75
C THR A 191 10.65 51.42 -14.20
N PHE A 192 9.83 50.40 -14.27
CA PHE A 192 10.23 49.01 -14.62
C PHE A 192 10.16 48.77 -16.12
N LYS A 193 11.14 48.02 -16.65
CA LYS A 193 11.38 47.87 -18.10
C LYS A 193 10.43 46.94 -18.81
N ILE A 194 10.00 45.83 -18.15
CA ILE A 194 9.26 44.75 -18.80
C ILE A 194 7.83 44.77 -18.30
N ARG A 195 6.90 45.08 -19.22
CA ARG A 195 5.48 45.03 -18.97
C ARG A 195 4.81 44.02 -19.89
N LYS A 196 3.95 43.22 -19.34
CA LYS A 196 3.16 42.20 -20.07
C LYS A 196 1.72 42.26 -19.62
N LYS A 197 0.86 41.81 -20.50
CA LYS A 197 -0.53 41.57 -20.16
C LYS A 197 -0.64 40.25 -19.37
N PHE A 198 -1.41 40.25 -18.28
CA PHE A 198 -1.66 39.05 -17.51
C PHE A 198 -2.84 38.29 -18.09
N ASN A 199 -2.71 36.96 -18.20
CA ASN A 199 -3.78 36.08 -18.59
C ASN A 199 -3.79 34.86 -17.64
N ILE A 200 -4.88 34.67 -16.93
CA ILE A 200 -5.02 33.58 -15.94
C ILE A 200 -4.93 32.19 -16.60
N SER A 201 -5.32 32.08 -17.89
CA SER A 201 -5.21 30.82 -18.62
C SER A 201 -3.75 30.37 -18.82
N ASP A 202 -2.81 31.30 -18.88
CA ASP A 202 -1.38 30.97 -19.03
C ASP A 202 -0.83 30.41 -17.71
N PHE A 203 -1.25 30.93 -16.58
CA PHE A 203 -0.90 30.38 -15.26
C PHE A 203 -1.30 28.92 -15.13
N VAL A 204 -2.50 28.56 -15.59
CA VAL A 204 -3.00 27.18 -15.50
C VAL A 204 -2.24 26.22 -16.42
N LYS A 205 -1.75 26.71 -17.58
CA LYS A 205 -0.99 25.89 -18.54
C LYS A 205 0.44 25.66 -18.09
N ASP A 206 1.07 26.68 -17.50
CA ASP A 206 2.48 26.63 -17.09
C ASP A 206 2.70 25.94 -15.73
N LYS A 207 1.64 25.41 -15.14
CA LYS A 207 1.68 24.79 -13.83
C LYS A 207 2.50 23.51 -13.83
N ASN A 208 3.58 23.52 -13.08
CA ASN A 208 4.41 22.35 -12.80
C ASN A 208 3.88 21.56 -11.59
N ASP A 209 3.96 20.23 -11.64
CA ASP A 209 3.64 19.32 -10.50
C ASP A 209 4.54 19.54 -9.27
N LYS A 210 5.52 20.43 -9.38
CA LYS A 210 6.47 20.78 -8.30
C LYS A 210 5.99 21.92 -7.39
N GLU A 211 4.87 22.56 -7.70
CA GLU A 211 4.34 23.63 -6.86
C GLU A 211 3.89 23.12 -5.49
N PRO A 212 4.12 23.91 -4.42
CA PRO A 212 3.69 23.53 -3.08
C PRO A 212 2.16 23.45 -3.01
N ASN A 213 1.63 22.39 -2.46
CA ASN A 213 0.21 22.27 -2.19
C ASN A 213 -0.05 22.32 -0.68
N LEU A 214 -0.65 23.37 -0.21
CA LEU A 214 -0.99 23.55 1.20
C LEU A 214 -2.20 22.70 1.63
N PHE A 215 -2.96 22.12 0.69
CA PHE A 215 -4.09 21.26 1.01
C PHE A 215 -3.63 19.96 1.67
N LYS A 216 -4.21 19.65 2.83
CA LYS A 216 -4.06 18.37 3.50
C LYS A 216 -5.35 17.56 3.41
N PHE A 217 -5.27 16.42 2.75
CA PHE A 217 -6.41 15.51 2.72
C PHE A 217 -6.61 14.86 4.09
N GLU A 218 -7.78 15.10 4.68
CA GLU A 218 -8.15 14.44 5.92
C GLU A 218 -8.74 13.07 5.64
N VAL A 219 -8.04 12.03 6.14
CA VAL A 219 -8.48 10.65 6.03
C VAL A 219 -9.61 10.42 7.02
N SER A 220 -10.83 10.75 6.63
CA SER A 220 -12.05 10.33 7.33
C SER A 220 -12.83 9.35 6.47
N ILE A 221 -13.58 8.47 7.11
CA ILE A 221 -14.43 7.50 6.40
C ILE A 221 -15.36 8.25 5.43
N LYS A 222 -15.94 9.36 5.87
CA LYS A 222 -16.84 10.20 5.05
C LYS A 222 -16.13 10.77 3.82
N ASN A 223 -14.92 11.33 3.99
CA ASN A 223 -14.14 11.92 2.90
C ASN A 223 -13.68 10.86 1.89
N ILE A 224 -13.31 9.66 2.36
CA ILE A 224 -12.98 8.54 1.50
C ILE A 224 -14.20 8.12 0.67
N PHE A 225 -15.37 7.95 1.29
CA PHE A 225 -16.58 7.58 0.59
C PHE A 225 -17.01 8.64 -0.44
N ASN A 226 -16.92 9.92 -0.10
CA ASN A 226 -17.23 11.01 -1.02
C ASN A 226 -16.30 11.01 -2.24
N LYS A 227 -14.99 10.82 -2.04
CA LYS A 227 -14.02 10.78 -3.15
C LYS A 227 -14.12 9.54 -4.03
N LEU A 228 -14.50 8.40 -3.47
CA LEU A 228 -14.61 7.16 -4.23
C LEU A 228 -15.89 7.07 -5.06
N ASN A 229 -16.87 7.99 -4.84
CA ASN A 229 -18.15 8.03 -5.58
C ASN A 229 -18.75 6.62 -5.72
N PHE A 230 -18.72 5.82 -4.65
CA PHE A 230 -19.31 4.48 -4.70
C PHE A 230 -20.79 4.54 -5.07
N THR A 231 -21.14 3.85 -6.11
CA THR A 231 -22.54 3.56 -6.37
C THR A 231 -23.11 2.69 -5.25
N ARG A 232 -24.42 2.76 -5.02
CA ARG A 232 -25.07 1.90 -4.01
C ARG A 232 -24.76 0.42 -4.21
N MET A 233 -24.61 -0.01 -5.46
CA MET A 233 -24.30 -1.39 -5.82
C MET A 233 -22.87 -1.78 -5.41
N GLU A 234 -21.88 -0.92 -5.63
CA GLU A 234 -20.50 -1.14 -5.21
C GLU A 234 -20.37 -1.18 -3.69
N LEU A 235 -21.15 -0.35 -2.99
CA LEU A 235 -21.19 -0.36 -1.52
C LEU A 235 -21.73 -1.68 -0.98
N TYR A 236 -22.79 -2.24 -1.58
CA TYR A 236 -23.31 -3.56 -1.23
C TYR A 236 -22.27 -4.66 -1.52
N LEU A 237 -21.56 -4.57 -2.64
CA LEU A 237 -20.54 -5.53 -3.03
C LEU A 237 -19.34 -5.50 -2.08
N CYS A 238 -18.87 -4.32 -1.68
CA CYS A 238 -17.82 -4.16 -0.67
C CYS A 238 -18.25 -4.73 0.69
N THR A 239 -19.49 -4.45 1.13
CA THR A 239 -20.03 -4.96 2.40
C THR A 239 -20.13 -6.49 2.35
N PHE A 240 -20.56 -7.05 1.23
CA PHE A 240 -20.63 -8.51 1.01
C PHE A 240 -19.23 -9.13 1.03
N LEU A 241 -18.23 -8.53 0.38
CA LEU A 241 -16.85 -9.02 0.41
C LEU A 241 -16.26 -9.00 1.82
N ILE A 242 -16.51 -7.94 2.60
CA ILE A 242 -16.08 -7.86 4.01
C ILE A 242 -16.76 -8.97 4.82
N PHE A 243 -18.06 -9.17 4.64
CA PHE A 243 -18.80 -10.23 5.31
C PHE A 243 -18.26 -11.63 4.95
N CYS A 244 -18.00 -11.90 3.68
CA CYS A 244 -17.38 -13.15 3.22
C CYS A 244 -15.97 -13.33 3.81
N SER A 245 -15.17 -12.30 3.82
CA SER A 245 -13.80 -12.33 4.36
C SER A 245 -13.77 -12.67 5.87
N LEU A 246 -14.75 -12.22 6.62
CA LEU A 246 -14.86 -12.51 8.05
C LEU A 246 -15.52 -13.88 8.33
N SER A 247 -16.48 -14.30 7.49
CA SER A 247 -17.24 -15.54 7.71
C SER A 247 -16.52 -16.79 7.18
N LEU A 248 -15.80 -16.70 6.05
CA LEU A 248 -15.10 -17.84 5.47
C LEU A 248 -14.09 -18.50 6.42
N PRO A 249 -13.19 -17.78 7.11
CA PRO A 249 -12.27 -18.40 8.07
C PRO A 249 -13.02 -19.15 9.18
N TYR A 250 -14.12 -18.60 9.66
CA TYR A 250 -14.95 -19.26 10.70
C TYR A 250 -15.56 -20.55 10.19
N LEU A 251 -16.08 -20.57 8.95
CA LEU A 251 -16.63 -21.79 8.33
C LEU A 251 -15.55 -22.85 8.13
N PHE A 252 -14.35 -22.46 7.66
CA PHE A 252 -13.22 -23.38 7.52
C PHE A 252 -12.77 -23.97 8.85
N VAL A 253 -12.66 -23.16 9.90
CA VAL A 253 -12.33 -23.65 11.25
C VAL A 253 -13.40 -24.59 11.76
N SER A 254 -14.68 -24.27 11.57
CA SER A 254 -15.78 -25.13 11.96
C SER A 254 -15.79 -26.49 11.24
N GLN A 255 -15.51 -26.50 9.92
CA GLN A 255 -15.37 -27.74 9.13
C GLN A 255 -14.16 -28.57 9.58
N ASN A 256 -12.99 -27.92 9.76
CA ASN A 256 -11.82 -28.61 10.26
C ASN A 256 -12.03 -29.25 11.63
N ASN A 257 -12.68 -28.53 12.55
CA ASN A 257 -12.98 -29.08 13.86
C ASN A 257 -13.91 -30.33 13.79
N LYS A 258 -14.87 -30.31 12.87
CA LYS A 258 -15.70 -31.50 12.62
C LYS A 258 -14.87 -32.66 12.08
N GLN A 259 -13.99 -32.42 11.11
CA GLN A 259 -13.12 -33.47 10.59
C GLN A 259 -12.15 -33.99 11.66
N ILE A 260 -11.56 -33.11 12.47
CA ILE A 260 -10.71 -33.52 13.60
C ILE A 260 -11.48 -34.42 14.56
N SER A 261 -12.72 -34.09 14.93
CA SER A 261 -13.51 -34.89 15.83
C SER A 261 -13.86 -36.27 15.24
N ILE A 262 -14.07 -36.35 13.92
CA ILE A 262 -14.29 -37.63 13.22
C ILE A 262 -12.99 -38.45 13.27
N TYR A 263 -11.84 -37.89 12.90
CA TYR A 263 -10.57 -38.58 12.94
C TYR A 263 -10.19 -39.03 14.36
N GLU A 264 -10.45 -38.21 15.38
CA GLU A 264 -10.22 -38.58 16.77
C GLU A 264 -11.08 -39.76 17.19
N SER A 265 -12.37 -39.77 16.79
CA SER A 265 -13.29 -40.86 17.11
C SER A 265 -12.93 -42.17 16.39
N GLU A 266 -12.56 -42.09 15.11
CA GLU A 266 -12.08 -43.24 14.33
C GLU A 266 -10.77 -43.79 14.89
N THR A 267 -9.83 -42.93 15.20
CA THR A 267 -8.56 -43.31 15.83
C THR A 267 -8.81 -44.01 17.17
N PHE A 268 -9.68 -43.43 17.99
CA PHE A 268 -10.06 -44.05 19.28
C PHE A 268 -10.69 -45.43 19.09
N ASN A 269 -11.58 -45.60 18.11
CA ASN A 269 -12.21 -46.87 17.82
C ASN A 269 -11.21 -47.95 17.37
N ILE A 270 -10.25 -47.57 16.53
CA ILE A 270 -9.14 -48.46 16.10
C ILE A 270 -8.32 -48.90 17.31
N PHE A 271 -7.90 -47.96 18.17
CA PHE A 271 -7.15 -48.29 19.36
C PHE A 271 -7.91 -49.20 20.32
N LYS A 272 -9.22 -48.97 20.53
CA LYS A 272 -10.07 -49.77 21.36
C LYS A 272 -10.29 -51.18 20.80
N ALA A 273 -10.19 -51.37 19.48
CA ALA A 273 -10.22 -52.67 18.85
C ALA A 273 -8.93 -53.46 19.12
N ILE A 274 -7.77 -52.77 19.24
CA ILE A 274 -6.48 -53.38 19.55
C ILE A 274 -6.33 -53.66 21.04
N ASP A 275 -6.62 -52.64 21.87
CA ASP A 275 -6.59 -52.72 23.32
C ASP A 275 -7.90 -52.25 23.93
N LYS A 276 -8.69 -53.21 24.49
CA LYS A 276 -9.99 -52.95 25.09
C LYS A 276 -9.96 -52.05 26.32
N ASN A 277 -8.77 -51.90 26.95
CA ASN A 277 -8.57 -51.06 28.13
C ASN A 277 -8.18 -49.63 27.81
N THR A 278 -8.04 -49.27 26.52
CA THR A 278 -7.70 -47.91 26.10
C THR A 278 -8.86 -46.95 26.38
N ASN A 279 -8.63 -46.01 27.31
CA ASN A 279 -9.61 -45.00 27.68
C ASN A 279 -9.39 -43.67 26.95
N ARG A 280 -8.19 -43.40 26.44
CA ARG A 280 -7.82 -42.15 25.73
C ARG A 280 -6.62 -42.36 24.81
N VAL A 281 -6.71 -41.78 23.60
CA VAL A 281 -5.59 -41.73 22.65
C VAL A 281 -5.08 -40.30 22.59
N VAL A 282 -3.82 -40.08 23.06
CA VAL A 282 -3.22 -38.74 23.10
C VAL A 282 -2.10 -38.63 22.09
N THR A 283 -1.26 -39.63 22.00
CA THR A 283 -0.13 -39.72 21.08
C THR A 283 -0.12 -41.09 20.40
N PRO A 284 -0.90 -41.24 19.29
CA PRO A 284 -1.13 -42.53 18.65
C PRO A 284 0.18 -43.31 18.39
N LYS A 285 1.20 -42.64 17.83
CA LYS A 285 2.47 -43.28 17.50
C LYS A 285 3.14 -43.89 18.73
N ILE A 286 3.28 -43.11 19.82
CA ILE A 286 3.94 -43.58 21.05
C ILE A 286 3.17 -44.75 21.70
N GLN A 287 1.84 -44.64 21.67
CA GLN A 287 0.97 -45.69 22.26
C GLN A 287 1.03 -46.99 21.44
N ILE A 288 1.15 -46.91 20.11
CA ILE A 288 1.39 -48.12 19.28
C ILE A 288 2.77 -48.72 19.58
N ASP A 289 3.83 -47.90 19.65
CA ASP A 289 5.17 -48.39 19.98
C ASP A 289 5.20 -49.07 21.35
N GLN A 290 4.49 -48.54 22.34
CA GLN A 290 4.33 -49.16 23.65
C GLN A 290 3.59 -50.49 23.61
N LEU A 291 2.50 -50.59 22.86
CA LEU A 291 1.76 -51.85 22.66
C LEU A 291 2.60 -52.90 21.97
N ILE A 292 3.35 -52.55 20.93
CA ILE A 292 4.29 -53.42 20.24
C ILE A 292 5.35 -53.96 21.22
N ASN A 293 5.92 -53.06 22.00
CA ASN A 293 6.97 -53.42 22.96
C ASN A 293 6.38 -54.33 24.09
N GLN A 294 5.14 -54.11 24.53
CA GLN A 294 4.50 -54.99 25.51
C GLN A 294 4.24 -56.39 24.96
N ILE A 295 3.82 -56.49 23.69
CA ILE A 295 3.56 -57.76 23.01
C ILE A 295 4.93 -58.51 22.83
N SER A 296 5.99 -57.83 22.49
CA SER A 296 7.32 -58.40 22.31
C SER A 296 8.00 -58.82 23.60
N LEU A 297 7.58 -58.31 24.77
CA LEU A 297 8.10 -58.68 26.08
C LEU A 297 7.39 -59.88 26.70
N THR A 298 6.21 -60.32 26.17
CA THR A 298 5.59 -61.58 26.59
C THR A 298 6.30 -62.73 25.88
N PRO A 299 6.89 -63.70 26.59
CA PRO A 299 7.48 -64.88 25.95
C PRO A 299 6.35 -65.75 25.42
N LEU A 300 5.88 -65.41 24.25
CA LEU A 300 5.07 -66.35 23.44
C LEU A 300 6.07 -67.34 22.84
N ALA A 301 5.80 -68.63 23.13
CA ALA A 301 6.40 -69.73 22.43
C ALA A 301 6.56 -69.40 20.93
N GLU A 302 7.73 -69.69 20.41
CA GLU A 302 8.13 -69.64 19.01
C GLU A 302 6.95 -69.71 18.01
N ILE A 303 6.27 -68.59 17.80
CA ILE A 303 5.50 -68.38 16.60
C ILE A 303 6.49 -67.58 15.73
N ASP A 304 6.98 -68.22 14.71
CA ASP A 304 7.70 -67.55 13.58
C ASP A 304 6.91 -66.29 13.27
N ASN A 305 7.48 -65.13 13.60
CA ASN A 305 6.80 -63.86 13.45
C ASN A 305 7.00 -63.41 11.99
N PRO A 306 6.09 -63.70 11.05
CA PRO A 306 6.27 -63.33 9.67
C PRO A 306 6.41 -61.81 9.45
N ILE A 307 5.96 -61.00 10.43
CA ILE A 307 6.01 -59.56 10.37
C ILE A 307 7.45 -59.01 10.50
N SER A 308 8.33 -59.67 11.26
CA SER A 308 9.74 -59.23 11.42
C SER A 308 10.49 -59.25 10.09
N ASN A 309 10.18 -60.21 9.23
CA ASN A 309 10.78 -60.37 7.90
C ASN A 309 10.35 -59.27 6.93
N PHE A 310 9.19 -58.64 7.17
CA PHE A 310 8.69 -57.55 6.34
C PHE A 310 9.11 -56.13 6.79
N THR A 311 9.78 -55.98 7.95
CA THR A 311 10.36 -54.69 8.33
C THR A 311 11.39 -54.17 7.30
N ASN A 312 12.07 -55.08 6.62
CA ASN A 312 13.02 -54.79 5.54
C ASN A 312 12.34 -54.28 4.25
N LEU A 313 11.02 -54.55 4.09
CA LEU A 313 10.21 -53.98 3.00
C LEU A 313 10.00 -52.47 3.13
N ASN A 314 10.08 -51.91 4.33
CA ASN A 314 9.90 -50.47 4.52
C ASN A 314 10.91 -49.66 3.70
N PHE A 315 12.11 -50.20 3.49
CA PHE A 315 13.11 -49.58 2.62
C PHE A 315 12.68 -49.63 1.12
N LEU A 316 12.13 -50.73 0.66
CA LEU A 316 11.65 -50.89 -0.73
C LEU A 316 10.43 -50.00 -1.00
N VAL A 317 9.54 -49.84 -0.02
CA VAL A 317 8.39 -48.93 -0.09
C VAL A 317 8.84 -47.48 -0.15
N SER A 318 9.84 -47.10 0.65
CA SER A 318 10.34 -45.71 0.68
C SER A 318 11.08 -45.31 -0.61
N LEU A 319 11.69 -46.27 -1.30
CA LEU A 319 12.34 -46.03 -2.60
C LEU A 319 11.35 -45.94 -3.78
N GLY A 320 10.13 -46.45 -3.60
CA GLY A 320 9.17 -46.63 -4.68
C GLY A 320 7.85 -45.87 -4.51
N GLU A 321 7.68 -45.01 -3.48
CA GLU A 321 6.39 -44.42 -3.13
C GLU A 321 5.65 -43.77 -4.31
N ASN A 322 6.38 -43.25 -5.31
CA ASN A 322 5.82 -42.63 -6.52
C ASN A 322 5.73 -43.59 -7.73
N TYR A 323 6.33 -44.80 -7.64
CA TYR A 323 6.48 -45.74 -8.78
C TYR A 323 5.90 -47.11 -8.44
N LEU A 324 5.43 -47.34 -7.22
CA LEU A 324 4.86 -48.57 -6.76
C LEU A 324 3.35 -48.54 -6.98
N LYS A 325 2.82 -49.43 -7.81
CA LYS A 325 1.39 -49.52 -8.12
C LYS A 325 0.64 -50.38 -7.09
N SER A 326 1.23 -51.51 -6.74
CA SER A 326 0.71 -52.42 -5.69
C SER A 326 1.83 -53.21 -5.07
N VAL A 327 1.58 -53.67 -3.84
CA VAL A 327 2.39 -54.66 -3.12
C VAL A 327 1.45 -55.73 -2.64
N ASP A 328 1.61 -56.91 -3.18
CA ASP A 328 0.84 -58.10 -2.77
C ASP A 328 1.75 -59.03 -1.98
N ILE A 329 1.37 -59.34 -0.74
CA ILE A 329 2.16 -60.11 0.21
C ILE A 329 1.45 -61.44 0.46
N ASP A 330 2.15 -62.54 0.20
CA ASP A 330 1.71 -63.88 0.60
C ASP A 330 2.51 -64.35 1.84
N PHE A 331 1.85 -64.32 2.98
CA PHE A 331 2.45 -64.75 4.25
C PHE A 331 2.70 -66.25 4.32
N ASN A 332 2.01 -67.09 3.49
CA ASN A 332 2.17 -68.52 3.57
C ASN A 332 3.40 -69.00 2.82
N SER A 333 3.74 -68.30 1.72
CA SER A 333 4.94 -68.59 0.94
C SER A 333 6.15 -67.74 1.31
N ASN A 334 6.00 -66.78 2.23
CA ASN A 334 7.02 -65.76 2.54
C ASN A 334 7.47 -65.00 1.29
N GLU A 335 6.56 -64.61 0.45
CA GLU A 335 6.84 -63.92 -0.81
C GLU A 335 6.08 -62.60 -0.90
N ALA A 336 6.63 -61.62 -1.64
CA ALA A 336 5.92 -60.42 -2.00
C ALA A 336 6.09 -60.09 -3.48
N VAL A 337 5.01 -59.63 -4.12
CA VAL A 337 5.01 -59.17 -5.52
C VAL A 337 4.91 -57.63 -5.50
N LEU A 338 5.89 -56.98 -6.07
CA LEU A 338 5.95 -55.54 -6.25
C LEU A 338 5.61 -55.18 -7.67
N SER A 339 4.50 -54.50 -7.92
CA SER A 339 4.17 -53.96 -9.24
C SER A 339 4.69 -52.54 -9.37
N LEU A 340 5.55 -52.31 -10.34
CA LEU A 340 6.26 -51.07 -10.61
C LEU A 340 5.74 -50.41 -11.89
N GLU A 341 5.61 -49.07 -11.88
CA GLU A 341 5.21 -48.31 -13.08
C GLU A 341 6.10 -47.06 -13.24
N GLY A 342 6.89 -47.03 -14.33
CA GLY A 342 7.72 -45.91 -14.71
C GLY A 342 8.92 -45.61 -13.78
N LEU A 343 9.47 -46.65 -13.10
CA LEU A 343 10.64 -46.53 -12.24
C LEU A 343 11.90 -46.22 -13.06
N PRO A 344 12.69 -45.17 -12.74
CA PRO A 344 13.97 -44.93 -13.42
C PRO A 344 14.94 -46.12 -13.28
N GLU A 345 15.62 -46.51 -14.39
CA GLU A 345 16.52 -47.66 -14.42
C GLU A 345 17.64 -47.61 -13.35
N ILE A 346 18.11 -46.41 -13.05
CA ILE A 346 19.12 -46.21 -11.97
C ILE A 346 18.57 -46.61 -10.59
N GLN A 347 17.33 -46.25 -10.29
CA GLN A 347 16.68 -46.62 -9.02
C GLN A 347 16.36 -48.11 -8.97
N TYR A 348 15.96 -48.69 -10.11
CA TYR A 348 15.76 -50.12 -10.24
C TYR A 348 17.04 -50.92 -9.92
N ARG A 349 18.18 -50.51 -10.46
CA ARG A 349 19.49 -51.12 -10.17
C ARG A 349 19.89 -50.97 -8.70
N LEU A 350 19.55 -49.83 -8.08
CA LEU A 350 19.77 -49.66 -6.63
C LEU A 350 18.90 -50.62 -5.81
N ILE A 351 17.64 -50.80 -6.16
CA ILE A 351 16.76 -51.77 -5.50
C ILE A 351 17.36 -53.17 -5.60
N LYS A 352 17.76 -53.58 -6.83
CA LYS A 352 18.35 -54.90 -7.07
C LYS A 352 19.63 -55.17 -6.27
N ASN A 353 20.49 -54.17 -6.17
CA ASN A 353 21.74 -54.28 -5.39
C ASN A 353 21.48 -54.32 -3.87
N THR A 354 20.44 -53.61 -3.42
CA THR A 354 20.12 -53.52 -1.98
C THR A 354 19.35 -54.76 -1.50
N VAL A 355 18.49 -55.34 -2.34
CA VAL A 355 17.79 -56.60 -2.06
C VAL A 355 18.78 -57.69 -1.65
N GLY A 356 19.92 -57.82 -2.34
CA GLY A 356 20.96 -58.80 -2.00
C GLY A 356 21.65 -58.60 -0.66
N SER A 357 21.51 -57.38 -0.03
CA SER A 357 22.10 -57.09 1.29
C SER A 357 21.10 -57.22 2.47
N LEU A 358 19.82 -57.53 2.18
CA LEU A 358 18.72 -57.50 3.16
C LEU A 358 18.17 -58.88 3.50
N ASN A 359 18.85 -59.99 3.25
CA ASN A 359 18.33 -61.34 3.38
C ASN A 359 17.02 -61.59 2.57
N VAL A 360 16.95 -60.96 1.43
CA VAL A 360 15.83 -61.04 0.51
C VAL A 360 16.34 -61.48 -0.86
N GLU A 361 15.67 -62.39 -1.52
CA GLU A 361 16.02 -62.85 -2.90
C GLU A 361 14.94 -62.47 -3.92
N ILE A 362 15.39 -62.08 -5.11
CA ILE A 362 14.46 -61.89 -6.26
C ILE A 362 14.21 -63.27 -6.86
N ILE A 363 12.98 -63.75 -6.66
CA ILE A 363 12.54 -65.06 -7.15
C ILE A 363 12.26 -64.99 -8.66
N SER A 364 11.59 -63.97 -9.13
CA SER A 364 11.27 -63.76 -10.50
C SER A 364 11.14 -62.29 -10.86
N GLU A 365 11.45 -61.96 -12.09
CA GLU A 365 11.51 -60.60 -12.57
C GLU A 365 10.83 -60.57 -13.97
N ASN A 366 9.72 -59.87 -14.06
CA ASN A 366 8.97 -59.70 -15.32
C ASN A 366 8.79 -58.18 -15.55
N VAL A 367 9.87 -57.52 -15.97
CA VAL A 367 9.90 -56.07 -16.16
C VAL A 367 10.25 -55.72 -17.61
N ALA A 368 9.57 -54.71 -18.15
CA ALA A 368 9.85 -54.13 -19.47
C ALA A 368 10.57 -52.78 -19.29
N SER A 369 11.62 -52.54 -20.03
CA SER A 369 12.32 -51.26 -20.09
C SER A 369 11.89 -50.49 -21.34
N ASN A 370 11.43 -49.23 -21.12
CA ASN A 370 11.10 -48.32 -22.20
C ASN A 370 11.66 -46.93 -21.85
N GLU A 371 12.52 -46.36 -22.72
CA GLU A 371 13.11 -45.01 -22.54
C GLU A 371 13.76 -44.77 -21.17
N ASN A 372 14.53 -45.70 -20.62
CA ASN A 372 15.16 -45.68 -19.29
C ASN A 372 14.16 -45.75 -18.11
N LEU A 373 12.92 -46.09 -18.37
CA LEU A 373 11.89 -46.33 -17.34
C LEU A 373 11.54 -47.83 -17.34
N ILE A 374 11.39 -48.40 -16.15
CA ILE A 374 11.09 -49.80 -15.93
C ILE A 374 9.66 -49.89 -15.36
N SER A 375 8.88 -50.76 -15.99
CA SER A 375 7.54 -51.12 -15.52
C SER A 375 7.36 -52.64 -15.57
N GLY A 376 6.68 -53.21 -14.58
CA GLY A 376 6.45 -54.62 -14.48
C GLY A 376 6.36 -55.12 -13.04
N GLU A 377 6.57 -56.41 -12.86
CA GLU A 377 6.43 -57.07 -11.58
C GLU A 377 7.73 -57.75 -11.16
N ILE A 378 8.07 -57.58 -9.87
CA ILE A 378 9.20 -58.25 -9.22
C ILE A 378 8.63 -59.08 -8.08
N LYS A 379 8.94 -60.36 -8.07
CA LYS A 379 8.63 -61.27 -7.00
C LYS A 379 9.85 -61.47 -6.11
N ILE A 380 9.71 -61.18 -4.86
CA ILE A 380 10.79 -61.29 -3.85
C ILE A 380 10.41 -62.31 -2.78
N GLY A 381 11.37 -63.06 -2.33
CA GLY A 381 11.24 -64.04 -1.27
C GLY A 381 12.05 -63.66 -0.03
N PHE A 382 11.54 -63.98 1.13
CA PHE A 382 12.15 -63.69 2.42
C PHE A 382 12.64 -65.03 3.02
N TYR A 383 13.91 -65.08 3.32
CA TYR A 383 14.51 -66.27 3.96
C TYR A 383 14.59 -66.00 5.47
N ASN A 384 14.14 -67.01 6.25
CA ASN A 384 14.45 -67.07 7.68
C ASN A 384 15.88 -67.64 7.82
N GLU A 385 16.76 -66.90 8.54
CA GLU A 385 18.01 -67.53 9.02
C GLU A 385 17.74 -68.54 10.11
#